data_ea5488abe31c3825ac354def3aed04a2
#
_entry.id   ea5488abe31c3825ac354def3aed04a2
#
_cell.length_a   1.000
_cell.length_b   1.000
_cell.length_c   1.000
_cell.angle_alpha   90.00
_cell.angle_beta   90.00
_cell.angle_gamma   90.00
#
_symmetry.space_group_name_H-M   'P 1'
#
loop_
_entity.id
_entity.type
_entity.pdbx_description
1 polymer ?
#
loop_
_entity_poly.entity_id
_entity_poly.type
_entity_poly.pdbx_seq_one_letter_code
_entity_poly.pdbx_strand_id
1 'polypeptide(L)'
;MHVLLTRPLEDCSEMIIKFQSLGHRVSHLPLLIIEKINHEQVNFLDYGAIIFTSANAVKFLDLNKLDKNIMCFCVGGMTEKKARGTGFQNTICLLYTSPSPRD
;
A
#
# COMPACT_ATOMS: atom_id res chain seq x y z
N MET A 1 9.65 -23.32 -13.33
CA MET A 1 10.10 -21.98 -13.73
C MET A 1 10.84 -21.35 -12.58
N HIS A 2 11.80 -20.51 -12.85
CA HIS A 2 12.50 -19.79 -11.79
C HIS A 2 12.03 -18.33 -11.80
N VAL A 3 11.48 -17.88 -10.69
CA VAL A 3 10.87 -16.55 -10.58
C VAL A 3 11.75 -15.65 -9.72
N LEU A 4 12.02 -14.44 -10.21
CA LEU A 4 12.76 -13.43 -9.47
C LEU A 4 11.78 -12.37 -8.98
N LEU A 5 11.70 -12.17 -7.68
CA LEU A 5 10.88 -11.15 -7.07
C LEU A 5 11.75 -10.00 -6.58
N THR A 6 11.37 -8.78 -6.92
CA THR A 6 12.19 -7.58 -6.68
C THR A 6 11.59 -6.61 -5.67
N ARG A 7 10.41 -6.89 -5.16
CA ARG A 7 9.75 -6.05 -4.16
C ARG A 7 10.33 -6.30 -2.77
N PRO A 8 10.15 -5.38 -1.81
CA PRO A 8 10.53 -5.64 -0.43
C PRO A 8 9.88 -6.93 0.08
N LEU A 9 10.57 -7.66 0.96
CA LEU A 9 10.11 -8.97 1.41
C LEU A 9 8.70 -8.92 2.01
N GLU A 10 8.41 -7.89 2.79
CA GLU A 10 7.09 -7.74 3.42
C GLU A 10 5.96 -7.62 2.40
N ASP A 11 6.26 -7.17 1.18
CA ASP A 11 5.26 -6.99 0.14
C ASP A 11 5.13 -8.21 -0.78
N CYS A 12 6.02 -9.19 -0.66
CA CYS A 12 6.00 -10.32 -1.57
C CYS A 12 6.10 -11.68 -0.89
N SER A 13 6.07 -11.75 0.44
CA SER A 13 6.18 -13.02 1.15
C SER A 13 5.09 -14.02 0.76
N GLU A 14 3.86 -13.55 0.59
CA GLU A 14 2.77 -14.41 0.16
C GLU A 14 2.98 -14.93 -1.26
N MET A 15 3.53 -14.10 -2.15
CA MET A 15 3.84 -14.51 -3.52
C MET A 15 4.92 -15.56 -3.55
N ILE A 16 5.93 -15.45 -2.69
CA ILE A 16 6.98 -16.45 -2.59
C ILE A 16 6.37 -17.83 -2.25
N ILE A 17 5.54 -17.85 -1.22
CA ILE A 17 4.90 -19.08 -0.79
C ILE A 17 4.03 -19.67 -1.91
N LYS A 18 3.28 -18.80 -2.58
CA LYS A 18 2.37 -19.23 -3.63
C LYS A 18 3.12 -19.84 -4.82
N PHE A 19 4.20 -19.18 -5.28
CA PHE A 19 4.98 -19.72 -6.39
C PHE A 19 5.70 -21.00 -6.00
N GLN A 20 6.22 -21.08 -4.78
CA GLN A 20 6.87 -22.30 -4.31
C GLN A 20 5.86 -23.47 -4.22
N SER A 21 4.64 -23.19 -3.80
CA SER A 21 3.61 -24.24 -3.69
C SER A 21 3.19 -24.77 -5.08
N LEU A 22 3.38 -23.97 -6.11
CA LEU A 22 3.11 -24.39 -7.49
C LEU A 22 4.31 -25.11 -8.12
N GLY A 23 5.38 -25.34 -7.37
CA GLY A 23 6.55 -26.05 -7.86
C GLY A 23 7.61 -25.18 -8.51
N HIS A 24 7.50 -23.85 -8.40
CA HIS A 24 8.48 -22.95 -8.99
C HIS A 24 9.58 -22.62 -7.99
N ARG A 25 10.78 -22.35 -8.50
CA ARG A 25 11.85 -21.81 -7.69
C ARG A 25 11.69 -20.30 -7.62
N VAL A 26 11.93 -19.73 -6.45
CA VAL A 26 11.80 -18.30 -6.22
C VAL A 26 13.11 -17.75 -5.68
N SER A 27 13.62 -16.70 -6.32
CA SER A 27 14.72 -15.89 -5.80
C SER A 27 14.19 -14.51 -5.45
N HIS A 28 14.71 -13.92 -4.40
CA HIS A 28 14.29 -12.62 -3.92
C HIS A 28 15.46 -11.64 -3.96
N LEU A 29 15.31 -10.56 -4.72
CA LEU A 29 16.29 -9.50 -4.81
C LEU A 29 15.58 -8.17 -4.60
N PRO A 30 15.48 -7.68 -3.35
CA PRO A 30 14.80 -6.42 -3.12
C PRO A 30 15.61 -5.28 -3.68
N LEU A 31 15.06 -4.58 -4.65
CA LEU A 31 15.70 -3.43 -5.27
C LEU A 31 15.34 -2.12 -4.58
N LEU A 32 14.35 -2.15 -3.69
CA LEU A 32 13.90 -0.99 -2.95
C LEU A 32 13.83 -1.33 -1.47
N ILE A 33 14.28 -0.38 -0.66
CA ILE A 33 14.09 -0.41 0.79
C ILE A 33 13.13 0.72 1.11
N ILE A 34 12.05 0.40 1.80
CA ILE A 34 11.05 1.40 2.15
C ILE A 34 11.37 1.94 3.53
N GLU A 35 11.66 3.22 3.61
CA GLU A 35 12.00 3.90 4.85
C GLU A 35 11.16 5.15 5.03
N LYS A 36 10.88 5.51 6.28
CA LYS A 36 10.19 6.74 6.60
C LYS A 36 11.09 7.92 6.30
N ILE A 37 10.56 8.90 5.56
CA ILE A 37 11.25 10.16 5.30
C ILE A 37 10.80 11.18 6.33
N ASN A 38 11.74 11.93 6.89
CA ASN A 38 11.40 13.05 7.74
C ASN A 38 10.78 14.16 6.89
N HIS A 39 9.66 14.67 7.34
CA HIS A 39 8.94 15.72 6.62
C HIS A 39 8.49 16.79 7.61
N GLU A 40 8.06 17.93 7.07
CA GLU A 40 7.50 18.97 7.89
C GLU A 40 6.23 18.48 8.56
N GLN A 41 5.96 19.03 9.73
CA GLN A 41 4.76 18.68 10.46
C GLN A 41 3.55 19.27 9.73
N VAL A 42 2.56 18.43 9.46
CA VAL A 42 1.37 18.80 8.73
C VAL A 42 0.22 18.96 9.70
N ASN A 43 -0.55 20.05 9.55
CA ASN A 43 -1.77 20.17 10.32
C ASN A 43 -2.90 19.51 9.53
N PHE A 44 -3.27 18.31 9.95
CA PHE A 44 -4.28 17.52 9.26
C PHE A 44 -5.68 18.13 9.32
N LEU A 45 -5.93 19.05 10.26
CA LEU A 45 -7.22 19.73 10.35
C LEU A 45 -7.49 20.66 9.17
N ASP A 46 -6.45 21.04 8.42
CA ASP A 46 -6.60 21.90 7.26
C ASP A 46 -7.14 21.17 6.03
N TYR A 47 -7.27 19.84 6.11
CA TYR A 47 -7.62 19.02 4.95
C TYR A 47 -8.91 18.25 5.19
N GLY A 48 -9.73 18.16 4.15
CA GLY A 48 -10.99 17.42 4.19
C GLY A 48 -10.87 15.97 3.77
N ALA A 49 -9.75 15.58 3.16
CA ALA A 49 -9.54 14.23 2.67
C ALA A 49 -8.06 13.91 2.59
N ILE A 50 -7.76 12.62 2.56
CA ILE A 50 -6.40 12.14 2.35
C ILE A 50 -6.44 11.09 1.25
N ILE A 51 -5.41 11.06 0.42
CA ILE A 51 -5.27 10.06 -0.65
C ILE A 51 -4.01 9.25 -0.39
N PHE A 52 -4.17 7.94 -0.29
CA PHE A 52 -3.04 7.03 -0.20
C PHE A 52 -2.87 6.31 -1.53
N THR A 53 -1.71 6.43 -2.13
CA THR A 53 -1.38 5.73 -3.36
C THR A 53 -0.56 4.47 -3.12
N SER A 54 -0.17 4.22 -1.87
CA SER A 54 0.62 3.05 -1.49
C SER A 54 0.28 2.63 -0.07
N ALA A 55 0.22 1.34 0.16
CA ALA A 55 0.05 0.79 1.50
C ALA A 55 1.23 1.17 2.42
N ASN A 56 2.42 1.38 1.86
CA ASN A 56 3.58 1.80 2.64
C ASN A 56 3.40 3.21 3.21
N ALA A 57 2.71 4.10 2.50
CA ALA A 57 2.43 5.43 3.02
C ALA A 57 1.54 5.37 4.27
N VAL A 58 0.57 4.46 4.28
CA VAL A 58 -0.28 4.24 5.46
C VAL A 58 0.56 3.79 6.64
N LYS A 59 1.52 2.90 6.40
CA LYS A 59 2.37 2.34 7.43
C LYS A 59 3.24 3.39 8.12
N PHE A 60 3.75 4.37 7.35
CA PHE A 60 4.71 5.32 7.87
C PHE A 60 4.13 6.65 8.31
N LEU A 61 2.85 6.90 8.06
CA LEU A 61 2.21 8.13 8.50
C LEU A 61 1.91 8.06 10.01
N ASP A 62 2.09 9.18 10.71
CA ASP A 62 1.70 9.26 12.11
C ASP A 62 0.19 9.42 12.19
N LEU A 63 -0.49 8.31 12.42
CA LEU A 63 -1.94 8.25 12.39
C LEU A 63 -2.59 8.70 13.69
N ASN A 64 -1.81 8.95 14.74
CA ASN A 64 -2.37 9.35 16.02
C ASN A 64 -2.96 10.77 15.98
N LYS A 65 -2.50 11.58 15.05
CA LYS A 65 -2.96 12.97 14.89
C LYS A 65 -4.06 13.11 13.86
N LEU A 66 -4.48 12.00 13.21
CA LEU A 66 -5.49 12.04 12.20
C LEU A 66 -6.84 11.66 12.76
N ASP A 67 -7.87 12.39 12.33
CA ASP A 67 -9.24 11.99 12.57
C ASP A 67 -9.55 10.79 11.67
N LYS A 68 -9.88 9.66 12.28
CA LYS A 68 -10.17 8.44 11.53
C LYS A 68 -11.47 8.50 10.74
N ASN A 69 -12.26 9.56 10.92
CA ASN A 69 -13.47 9.78 10.14
C ASN A 69 -13.20 10.61 8.87
N ILE A 70 -11.96 11.05 8.66
CA ILE A 70 -11.62 11.79 7.44
C ILE A 70 -11.88 10.92 6.22
N MET A 71 -12.30 11.54 5.13
CA MET A 71 -12.47 10.80 3.87
C MET A 71 -11.10 10.32 3.38
N CYS A 72 -10.99 9.02 3.18
CA CYS A 72 -9.72 8.40 2.80
C CYS A 72 -9.86 7.70 1.45
N PHE A 73 -9.19 8.24 0.45
CA PHE A 73 -9.16 7.63 -0.87
C PHE A 73 -7.94 6.72 -0.96
N CYS A 74 -8.15 5.49 -1.37
CA CYS A 74 -7.07 4.51 -1.46
C CYS A 74 -6.96 3.99 -2.88
N VAL A 75 -5.78 4.04 -3.45
CA VAL A 75 -5.53 3.48 -4.77
C VAL A 75 -5.13 2.03 -4.60
N GLY A 76 -5.99 1.14 -5.06
CA GLY A 76 -5.78 -0.30 -4.96
C GLY A 76 -6.35 -0.93 -3.69
N GLY A 77 -6.73 -2.19 -3.79
CA GLY A 77 -7.38 -2.92 -2.69
C GLY A 77 -6.47 -3.16 -1.49
N MET A 78 -5.19 -3.37 -1.72
CA MET A 78 -4.24 -3.59 -0.63
C MET A 78 -4.06 -2.33 0.21
N THR A 79 -4.04 -1.16 -0.44
CA THR A 79 -3.94 0.12 0.26
C THR A 79 -5.18 0.36 1.10
N GLU A 80 -6.36 0.08 0.56
CA GLU A 80 -7.61 0.21 1.30
C GLU A 80 -7.65 -0.73 2.50
N LYS A 81 -7.26 -1.98 2.32
CA LYS A 81 -7.22 -2.95 3.39
C LYS A 81 -6.31 -2.48 4.52
N LYS A 82 -5.15 -1.94 4.17
CA LYS A 82 -4.20 -1.42 5.15
C LYS A 82 -4.77 -0.22 5.89
N ALA A 83 -5.40 0.72 5.17
CA ALA A 83 -6.01 1.89 5.76
C ALA A 83 -7.12 1.52 6.74
N ARG A 84 -8.01 0.60 6.35
CA ARG A 84 -9.06 0.11 7.25
C ARG A 84 -8.49 -0.58 8.47
N GLY A 85 -7.40 -1.34 8.30
CA GLY A 85 -6.75 -2.02 9.41
C GLY A 85 -6.14 -1.07 10.44
N THR A 86 -5.85 0.17 10.04
CA THR A 86 -5.33 1.19 10.96
C THR A 86 -6.43 2.05 11.57
N GLY A 87 -7.69 1.82 11.20
CA GLY A 87 -8.83 2.47 11.85
C GLY A 87 -9.60 3.49 11.01
N PHE A 88 -9.20 3.75 9.77
CA PHE A 88 -9.96 4.66 8.90
C PHE A 88 -11.32 4.04 8.59
N GLN A 89 -12.39 4.82 8.82
CA GLN A 89 -13.76 4.33 8.68
C GLN A 89 -14.37 4.71 7.34
N ASN A 90 -13.96 5.83 6.74
CA ASN A 90 -14.53 6.32 5.50
C ASN A 90 -13.53 6.14 4.37
N THR A 91 -13.39 4.91 3.87
CA THR A 91 -12.45 4.61 2.80
C THR A 91 -13.18 4.41 1.49
N ILE A 92 -12.61 4.94 0.43
CA ILE A 92 -13.08 4.71 -0.94
C ILE A 92 -11.90 4.15 -1.73
N CYS A 93 -12.09 2.97 -2.30
CA CYS A 93 -11.04 2.34 -3.10
C CYS A 93 -11.16 2.83 -4.54
N LEU A 94 -10.09 3.43 -5.03
CA LEU A 94 -9.99 3.82 -6.42
C LEU A 94 -9.25 2.71 -7.15
N LEU A 95 -9.96 2.00 -8.00
CA LEU A 95 -9.33 0.94 -8.77
C LEU A 95 -8.50 1.56 -9.87
N TYR A 96 -7.23 1.19 -9.89
CA TYR A 96 -6.34 1.66 -10.91
C TYR A 96 -6.56 0.80 -12.14
N THR A 97 -7.59 1.11 -12.90
CA THR A 97 -7.75 0.47 -14.18
C THR A 97 -7.04 1.34 -15.19
N SER A 98 -6.02 0.80 -15.81
CA SER A 98 -5.48 1.45 -16.98
C SER A 98 -6.62 1.60 -17.96
N PRO A 99 -6.70 2.70 -18.68
CA PRO A 99 -7.72 2.85 -19.66
C PRO A 99 -7.58 1.68 -20.60
N SER A 100 -8.59 0.89 -20.60
CA SER A 100 -8.56 -0.24 -21.45
C SER A 100 -8.49 0.24 -22.87
N PRO A 101 -7.54 -0.27 -23.60
CA PRO A 101 -7.49 0.12 -24.99
C PRO A 101 -8.71 -0.40 -25.64
N ARG A 102 -9.32 -1.08 -24.89
CA ARG A 102 -10.38 -1.44 -25.15
C ARG A 102 -11.28 -0.81 -24.72
N ASP A 103 -11.49 -0.32 -24.79
CA ASP A 103 -12.40 0.37 -24.25
C ASP A 103 -12.05 1.30 -24.38
#